data_2f5d9ef8c197f59ea4716cd84ff12a75
#
_entry.id   2f5d9ef8c197f59ea4716cd84ff12a75
#
_cell.length_a   1.000
_cell.length_b   1.000
_cell.length_c   1.000
_cell.angle_alpha   90.00
_cell.angle_beta   90.00
_cell.angle_gamma   90.00
#
_symmetry.space_group_name_H-M   'P 1'
#
loop_
_entity.id
_entity.type
_entity.pdbx_description
1 polymer ?
#
loop_
_entity_poly.entity_id
_entity_poly.type
_entity_poly.pdbx_seq_one_letter_code
_entity_poly.pdbx_strand_id
1 'polypeptide(L)' 'MSEVPAFPYALLWGERVVRSVANLTRQDGREFLELAARIPVRTQVEVFPLADANLALAQLRGGQISGAAVLIP' A
#
# COMPACT_ATOMS: atom_id res chain seq x y z
N MET A 1 -10.03 6.37 13.44
CA MET A 1 -8.58 6.19 13.68
C MET A 1 -8.37 5.39 14.95
N SER A 2 -7.41 4.50 14.96
CA SER A 2 -7.06 3.70 16.14
C SER A 2 -5.97 4.39 16.94
N GLU A 3 -5.81 3.96 18.19
CA GLU A 3 -4.77 4.48 19.06
C GLU A 3 -3.42 3.83 18.75
N VAL A 4 -2.34 4.52 19.08
CA VAL A 4 -1.01 3.92 19.05
C VAL A 4 -0.89 3.03 20.28
N PRO A 5 -0.62 1.73 20.12
CA PRO A 5 -0.52 0.83 21.26
C PRO A 5 0.72 1.12 22.11
N ALA A 6 0.63 0.80 23.41
CA ALA A 6 1.80 0.83 24.27
C ALA A 6 2.78 -0.27 23.88
N PHE A 7 4.07 0.00 23.98
CA PHE A 7 5.12 -0.98 23.74
C PHE A 7 6.33 -0.72 24.64
N PRO A 8 7.17 -1.75 24.90
CA PRO A 8 8.34 -1.58 25.76
C PRO A 8 9.34 -0.57 25.18
N TYR A 9 9.89 0.27 26.03
CA TYR A 9 10.90 1.24 25.62
C TYR A 9 12.13 0.59 24.96
N ALA A 10 12.45 -0.64 25.34
CA ALA A 10 13.56 -1.39 24.75
C ALA A 10 13.45 -1.50 23.20
N LEU A 11 12.22 -1.52 22.67
CA LEU A 11 12.02 -1.55 21.22
C LEU A 11 12.38 -0.22 20.55
N LEU A 12 12.34 0.87 21.30
CA LEU A 12 12.70 2.19 20.80
C LEU A 12 14.16 2.56 21.09
N TRP A 13 14.79 1.83 21.99
CA TRP A 13 16.18 2.07 22.39
C TRP A 13 17.13 1.97 21.19
N GLY A 14 18.23 2.74 21.19
CA GLY A 14 19.22 2.73 20.14
C GLY A 14 18.91 3.75 19.03
N GLU A 15 18.35 4.89 19.40
CA GLU A 15 18.06 6.01 18.49
C GLU A 15 17.06 5.67 17.38
N ARG A 16 16.16 4.70 17.65
CA ARG A 16 15.08 4.38 16.74
C ARG A 16 14.01 5.45 16.79
N VAL A 17 13.28 5.62 15.68
CA VAL A 17 12.28 6.66 15.54
C VAL A 17 10.95 6.07 15.11
N VAL A 18 9.88 6.48 15.76
CA VAL A 18 8.51 6.25 15.32
C VAL A 18 7.96 7.59 14.85
N ARG A 19 7.52 7.66 13.62
CA ARG A 19 7.06 8.90 13.00
C ARG A 19 5.82 8.64 12.16
N SER A 20 4.85 9.57 12.23
CA SER A 20 3.76 9.56 11.27
C SER A 20 4.24 10.12 9.92
N VAL A 21 3.65 9.61 8.85
CA VAL A 21 3.93 10.07 7.50
C VAL A 21 2.63 10.56 6.88
N ALA A 22 2.63 11.78 6.39
CA ALA A 22 1.47 12.32 5.69
C ALA A 22 1.30 11.68 4.31
N ASN A 23 0.12 11.84 3.75
CA ASN A 23 -0.17 11.36 2.41
C ASN A 23 0.78 11.99 1.38
N LEU A 24 0.97 11.29 0.27
CA LEU A 24 1.85 11.75 -0.80
C LEU A 24 1.36 13.06 -1.42
N THR A 25 2.32 13.85 -1.92
CA THR A 25 2.05 15.01 -2.78
C THR A 25 2.07 14.56 -4.25
N ARG A 26 1.65 15.47 -5.14
CA ARG A 26 1.76 15.22 -6.59
C ARG A 26 3.21 15.00 -7.00
N GLN A 27 4.13 15.77 -6.43
CA GLN A 27 5.57 15.63 -6.70
C GLN A 27 6.08 14.27 -6.26
N ASP A 28 5.69 13.79 -5.09
CA ASP A 28 6.06 12.44 -4.61
C ASP A 28 5.62 11.37 -5.60
N GLY A 29 4.38 11.48 -6.10
CA GLY A 29 3.86 10.55 -7.09
C GLY A 29 4.67 10.54 -8.39
N ARG A 30 5.00 11.72 -8.90
CA ARG A 30 5.82 11.84 -10.13
C ARG A 30 7.19 11.24 -9.96
N GLU A 31 7.89 11.61 -8.90
CA GLU A 31 9.25 11.13 -8.62
C GLU A 31 9.26 9.61 -8.40
N PHE A 32 8.27 9.09 -7.67
CA PHE A 32 8.16 7.65 -7.44
C PHE A 32 7.93 6.89 -8.74
N LEU A 33 7.01 7.35 -9.59
CA LEU A 33 6.71 6.67 -10.85
C LEU A 33 7.89 6.66 -11.81
N GLU A 34 8.65 7.76 -11.87
CA GLU A 34 9.87 7.82 -12.66
C GLU A 34 10.91 6.81 -12.16
N LEU A 35 11.12 6.75 -10.85
CA LEU A 35 12.06 5.82 -10.24
C LEU A 35 11.61 4.37 -10.43
N ALA A 36 10.32 4.09 -10.22
CA ALA A 36 9.75 2.76 -10.34
C ALA A 36 9.92 2.18 -11.75
N ALA A 37 9.82 3.04 -12.78
CA ALA A 37 10.04 2.63 -14.16
C ALA A 37 11.50 2.25 -14.44
N ARG A 38 12.44 2.90 -13.78
CA ARG A 38 13.88 2.65 -14.00
C ARG A 38 14.37 1.38 -13.33
N ILE A 39 13.95 1.09 -12.08
CA ILE A 39 14.56 0.00 -11.30
C ILE A 39 14.14 -1.41 -11.64
N PRO A 40 13.16 -1.80 -12.46
CA PRO A 40 11.74 -1.56 -12.37
C PRO A 40 11.12 -2.17 -11.10
N VAL A 41 10.05 -1.59 -10.60
CA VAL A 41 9.28 -2.14 -9.49
C VAL A 41 8.29 -3.16 -10.03
N ARG A 42 8.36 -4.39 -9.52
CA ARG A 42 7.42 -5.45 -9.90
C ARG A 42 6.32 -5.52 -8.87
N THR A 43 5.07 -5.42 -9.33
CA THR A 43 3.89 -5.55 -8.48
C THR A 43 3.20 -6.88 -8.76
N GLN A 44 2.63 -7.47 -7.72
CA GLN A 44 1.77 -8.63 -7.85
C GLN A 44 0.33 -8.13 -7.94
N VAL A 45 -0.36 -8.46 -9.03
CA VAL A 45 -1.73 -8.01 -9.24
C VAL A 45 -2.62 -9.15 -9.71
N GLU A 46 -3.91 -9.06 -9.37
CA GLU A 46 -4.97 -9.85 -9.95
C GLU A 46 -5.86 -8.92 -10.76
N VAL A 47 -6.11 -9.30 -12.00
CA VAL A 47 -6.85 -8.46 -12.95
C VAL A 47 -8.30 -8.88 -13.01
N PHE A 48 -9.19 -7.89 -12.97
CA PHE A 48 -10.64 -8.09 -13.10
C PHE A 48 -11.20 -7.16 -14.17
N PRO A 49 -12.22 -7.57 -14.93
CA PRO A 49 -12.97 -6.63 -15.74
C PRO A 49 -13.63 -5.55 -14.86
N LEU A 50 -13.76 -4.35 -15.36
CA LEU A 50 -14.42 -3.27 -14.61
C LEU A 50 -15.82 -3.66 -14.16
N ALA A 51 -16.56 -4.44 -14.98
CA ALA A 51 -17.91 -4.93 -14.65
C ALA A 51 -17.92 -5.80 -13.38
N ASP A 52 -16.79 -6.40 -13.01
CA ASP A 52 -16.65 -7.25 -11.83
C ASP A 52 -16.08 -6.51 -10.62
N ALA A 53 -16.19 -5.18 -10.59
CA ALA A 53 -15.64 -4.36 -9.50
C ALA A 53 -16.16 -4.79 -8.12
N ASN A 54 -17.46 -5.11 -8.02
CA ASN A 54 -18.05 -5.54 -6.75
C ASN A 54 -17.50 -6.90 -6.29
N LEU A 55 -17.26 -7.81 -7.24
CA LEU A 55 -16.61 -9.09 -6.94
C LEU A 55 -15.20 -8.88 -6.43
N ALA A 56 -14.41 -8.03 -7.10
CA ALA A 56 -13.05 -7.73 -6.70
C ALA A 56 -13.00 -7.13 -5.29
N LEU A 57 -13.91 -6.18 -4.98
CA LEU A 57 -14.00 -5.59 -3.65
C LEU A 57 -14.39 -6.62 -2.58
N ALA A 58 -15.31 -7.53 -2.90
CA ALA A 58 -15.70 -8.59 -1.98
C ALA A 58 -14.52 -9.53 -1.67
N GLN A 59 -13.76 -9.90 -2.69
CA GLN A 59 -12.58 -10.75 -2.51
C GLN A 59 -11.47 -10.04 -1.73
N LEU A 60 -11.27 -8.75 -1.97
CA LEU A 60 -10.31 -7.95 -1.21
C LEU A 60 -10.70 -7.91 0.27
N ARG A 61 -11.97 -7.65 0.55
CA ARG A 61 -12.51 -7.62 1.93
C ARG A 61 -12.37 -8.96 2.61
N GLY A 62 -12.55 -10.06 1.89
CA GLY A 62 -12.41 -11.42 2.40
C GLY A 62 -10.98 -11.95 2.49
N GLY A 63 -9.98 -11.11 2.16
CA GLY A 63 -8.57 -11.52 2.21
C GLY A 63 -8.18 -12.53 1.15
N GLN A 64 -8.92 -12.59 0.04
CA GLN A 64 -8.68 -13.58 -1.04
C GLN A 64 -7.83 -13.04 -2.17
N ILE A 65 -7.42 -11.76 -2.10
CA ILE A 65 -6.54 -11.15 -3.11
C ILE A 65 -5.10 -11.24 -2.64
N SER A 66 -4.23 -11.74 -3.51
CA SER A 66 -2.78 -11.71 -3.30
C SER A 66 -2.22 -10.51 -4.06
N GLY A 67 -1.60 -9.57 -3.34
CA GLY A 67 -1.15 -8.31 -3.91
C GLY A 67 -2.29 -7.31 -4.05
N ALA A 68 -2.43 -6.70 -5.22
CA ALA A 68 -3.44 -5.69 -5.50
C ALA A 68 -4.44 -6.19 -6.55
N ALA A 69 -5.69 -5.78 -6.42
CA ALA A 69 -6.68 -5.98 -7.45
C ALA A 69 -6.65 -4.80 -8.43
N VAL A 70 -6.64 -5.10 -9.73
CA VAL A 70 -6.67 -4.08 -10.79
C VAL A 70 -7.92 -4.28 -11.63
N LEU A 71 -8.67 -3.21 -11.83
CA LEU A 71 -9.86 -3.22 -12.68
C LEU A 71 -9.48 -2.69 -14.06
N ILE A 72 -9.86 -3.42 -15.09
CA ILE A 72 -9.60 -3.03 -16.48
C ILE A 72 -10.92 -2.67 -17.15
N PRO A 73 -11.04 -1.45 -17.74
CA PRO A 73 -12.24 -1.02 -18.43
C PRO A 73 -12.58 -1.89 -19.64
#